data_c25bf67e23cc86a07832932fe8f727fe
#
_entry.id   c25bf67e23cc86a07832932fe8f727fe
#
_cell.length_a   1.000
_cell.length_b   1.000
_cell.length_c   1.000
_cell.angle_alpha   90.00
_cell.angle_beta   90.00
_cell.angle_gamma   90.00
#
_symmetry.space_group_name_H-M   'P 1'
#
loop_
_entity.id
_entity.type
_entity.pdbx_description
1 polymer ?
#
loop_
_entity_poly.entity_id
_entity_poly.type
_entity_poly.pdbx_seq_one_letter_code
_entity_poly.pdbx_strand_id
1 'polypeptide(L)'
;GYKPGGTNLTYGSDAEDGSFSAMVFETFEPETVDSMEFGIKSDFYDGKARANIAVFSYDYENLQFQATDPIPYQGGVANIPESEMSGIEIEFTALATDNITFDMNLGFIDSEVSSDFEVLDNVLAFQYFFGEEALRYDLRENVNGNELAKTPDFTADISITYETELSSGNSLTSVFQFVKRGEFMQRVNNNPSVDKVPDYQIFNMSVGLDFKNDLSLDFILLNAGDEDGLNSAMTDVFGVAATGLEYIPPRQIMTRLSYKF
;
A
#
# COMPACT_ATOMS: atom_id res chain seq x y z
N GLY A 1 -5.29 -0.77 19.92
CA GLY A 1 -5.69 -1.97 19.19
C GLY A 1 -5.00 -3.22 19.70
N TYR A 2 -5.49 -4.41 19.30
CA TYR A 2 -4.94 -5.68 19.76
C TYR A 2 -5.10 -6.76 18.68
N LYS A 3 -4.02 -7.51 18.42
CA LYS A 3 -3.98 -8.68 17.55
C LYS A 3 -3.36 -9.84 18.34
N PRO A 4 -4.00 -11.00 18.47
CA PRO A 4 -3.49 -12.08 19.31
C PRO A 4 -2.18 -12.64 18.80
N GLY A 5 -1.34 -13.09 19.72
CA GLY A 5 -0.18 -13.92 19.43
C GLY A 5 -0.57 -15.33 19.02
N GLY A 6 0.40 -16.12 18.70
CA GLY A 6 0.17 -17.49 18.23
C GLY A 6 1.43 -18.35 18.21
N THR A 7 1.31 -19.48 17.53
CA THR A 7 2.39 -20.45 17.37
C THR A 7 2.67 -20.65 15.90
N ASN A 8 3.92 -20.58 15.51
CA ASN A 8 4.35 -20.95 14.17
C ASN A 8 4.35 -22.47 14.02
N LEU A 9 3.85 -22.95 12.88
CA LEU A 9 3.95 -24.34 12.51
C LEU A 9 5.33 -24.56 11.91
N THR A 10 6.24 -25.13 12.70
CA THR A 10 7.58 -25.42 12.25
C THR A 10 7.68 -26.87 11.81
N TYR A 11 8.04 -27.08 10.57
CA TYR A 11 8.52 -28.37 10.09
C TYR A 11 10.04 -28.41 10.22
N GLY A 12 10.55 -28.39 11.44
CA GLY A 12 11.95 -28.53 11.74
C GLY A 12 12.18 -29.87 12.43
N SER A 13 13.00 -30.75 11.89
CA SER A 13 13.62 -31.76 12.72
C SER A 13 14.59 -31.07 13.66
N ASP A 14 14.46 -31.31 14.97
CA ASP A 14 15.51 -31.05 15.93
C ASP A 14 16.77 -31.77 15.44
N ALA A 15 17.63 -31.05 14.75
CA ALA A 15 18.93 -31.60 14.37
C ALA A 15 19.78 -31.61 15.65
N GLU A 16 19.75 -32.72 16.37
CA GLU A 16 20.62 -32.99 17.53
C GLU A 16 22.10 -32.93 17.20
N ASP A 17 22.47 -32.79 15.94
CA ASP A 17 23.86 -32.83 15.45
C ASP A 17 24.55 -31.47 15.31
N GLY A 18 23.87 -30.39 15.70
CA GLY A 18 24.44 -29.04 15.73
C GLY A 18 24.73 -28.43 14.36
N SER A 19 24.32 -29.05 13.27
CA SER A 19 24.63 -28.57 11.92
C SER A 19 23.68 -27.49 11.40
N PHE A 20 22.47 -27.31 11.97
CA PHE A 20 21.53 -26.26 11.65
C PHE A 20 20.61 -25.97 12.85
N SER A 21 21.02 -25.05 13.71
CA SER A 21 20.09 -24.48 14.68
C SER A 21 19.19 -23.49 13.92
N ALA A 22 18.05 -23.95 13.48
CA ALA A 22 17.01 -23.06 13.01
C ALA A 22 16.58 -22.19 14.19
N MET A 23 16.66 -20.87 14.04
CA MET A 23 15.90 -19.98 14.93
C MET A 23 14.44 -20.11 14.51
N VAL A 24 13.82 -21.16 14.99
CA VAL A 24 12.41 -21.39 14.79
C VAL A 24 11.72 -20.49 15.79
N PHE A 25 10.99 -19.49 15.30
CA PHE A 25 10.09 -18.73 16.13
C PHE A 25 8.94 -19.67 16.52
N GLU A 26 9.05 -20.34 17.66
CA GLU A 26 8.00 -21.27 18.12
C GLU A 26 6.69 -20.54 18.34
N THR A 27 6.76 -19.36 18.95
CA THR A 27 5.61 -18.50 19.27
C THR A 27 5.91 -17.08 18.87
N PHE A 28 4.84 -16.33 18.67
CA PHE A 28 4.91 -14.88 18.50
C PHE A 28 3.94 -14.21 19.48
N GLU A 29 4.37 -13.08 20.00
CA GLU A 29 3.63 -12.31 20.99
C GLU A 29 2.42 -11.60 20.37
N PRO A 30 1.44 -11.23 21.18
CA PRO A 30 0.38 -10.33 20.75
C PRO A 30 0.95 -8.98 20.30
N GLU A 31 0.39 -8.46 19.22
CA GLU A 31 0.65 -7.09 18.76
C GLU A 31 -0.35 -6.15 19.40
N THR A 32 0.12 -5.03 19.91
CA THR A 32 -0.73 -3.94 20.38
C THR A 32 -0.42 -2.66 19.63
N VAL A 33 -1.43 -1.81 19.53
CA VAL A 33 -1.27 -0.46 18.99
C VAL A 33 -2.01 0.54 19.84
N ASP A 34 -1.31 1.55 20.29
CA ASP A 34 -1.87 2.76 20.87
C ASP A 34 -2.00 3.81 19.78
N SER A 35 -3.18 4.41 19.67
CA SER A 35 -3.49 5.35 18.61
C SER A 35 -4.02 6.66 19.16
N MET A 36 -3.54 7.76 18.59
CA MET A 36 -4.04 9.09 18.86
C MET A 36 -4.43 9.74 17.52
N GLU A 37 -5.61 10.33 17.49
CA GLU A 37 -6.10 11.06 16.31
C GLU A 37 -6.72 12.38 16.73
N PHE A 38 -6.42 13.42 15.97
CA PHE A 38 -7.07 14.70 16.07
C PHE A 38 -7.59 15.11 14.69
N GLY A 39 -8.90 15.35 14.59
CA GLY A 39 -9.54 15.70 13.31
C GLY A 39 -10.42 16.95 13.40
N ILE A 40 -10.52 17.65 12.28
CA ILE A 40 -11.42 18.76 12.07
C ILE A 40 -12.28 18.47 10.85
N LYS A 41 -13.60 18.62 10.99
CA LYS A 41 -14.56 18.56 9.89
C LYS A 41 -15.30 19.89 9.80
N SER A 42 -15.30 20.49 8.63
CA SER A 42 -15.88 21.81 8.44
C SER A 42 -16.59 21.95 7.10
N ASP A 43 -17.77 22.55 7.14
CA ASP A 43 -18.52 22.97 5.96
C ASP A 43 -18.36 24.49 5.75
N PHE A 44 -18.18 24.91 4.51
CA PHE A 44 -17.97 26.28 4.10
C PHE A 44 -18.96 26.70 3.00
N TYR A 45 -19.11 27.98 2.77
CA TYR A 45 -19.89 28.52 1.66
C TYR A 45 -21.30 27.96 1.57
N ASP A 46 -22.04 28.01 2.69
CA ASP A 46 -23.41 27.49 2.81
C ASP A 46 -23.52 25.98 2.44
N GLY A 47 -22.50 25.19 2.80
CA GLY A 47 -22.44 23.76 2.55
C GLY A 47 -21.97 23.37 1.15
N LYS A 48 -21.53 24.31 0.33
CA LYS A 48 -20.98 24.04 -1.00
C LYS A 48 -19.54 23.49 -0.98
N ALA A 49 -18.83 23.63 0.12
CA ALA A 49 -17.52 23.06 0.31
C ALA A 49 -17.39 22.40 1.69
N ARG A 50 -16.69 21.28 1.72
CA ARG A 50 -16.35 20.54 2.94
C ARG A 50 -14.87 20.21 2.95
N ALA A 51 -14.24 20.38 4.12
CA ALA A 51 -12.89 19.92 4.37
C ALA A 51 -12.88 19.07 5.65
N ASN A 52 -12.24 17.91 5.58
CA ASN A 52 -11.91 17.08 6.72
C ASN A 52 -10.39 16.94 6.75
N ILE A 53 -9.81 17.18 7.90
CA ILE A 53 -8.35 17.02 8.12
C ILE A 53 -8.19 16.18 9.38
N ALA A 54 -7.41 15.12 9.31
CA ALA A 54 -7.01 14.30 10.43
C ALA A 54 -5.49 14.24 10.53
N VAL A 55 -4.99 14.30 11.76
CA VAL A 55 -3.58 14.03 12.10
C VAL A 55 -3.59 12.87 13.06
N PHE A 56 -2.77 11.85 12.82
CA PHE A 56 -2.75 10.64 13.63
C PHE A 56 -1.33 10.22 13.98
N SER A 57 -1.22 9.45 15.07
CA SER A 57 -0.01 8.74 15.48
C SER A 57 -0.40 7.36 16.00
N TYR A 58 0.37 6.36 15.63
CA TYR A 58 0.24 4.97 16.06
C TYR A 58 1.58 4.50 16.63
N ASP A 59 1.56 4.03 17.87
CA ASP A 59 2.68 3.39 18.52
C ASP A 59 2.39 1.89 18.60
N TYR A 60 3.19 1.08 17.92
CA TYR A 60 3.06 -0.37 17.88
C TYR A 60 4.04 -1.03 18.83
N GLU A 61 3.55 -1.95 19.65
CA GLU A 61 4.35 -2.88 20.42
C GLU A 61 4.20 -4.29 19.83
N ASN A 62 5.32 -4.97 19.62
CA ASN A 62 5.38 -6.32 19.08
C ASN A 62 4.70 -6.46 17.72
N LEU A 63 4.96 -5.54 16.79
CA LEU A 63 4.42 -5.59 15.42
C LEU A 63 4.71 -6.95 14.77
N GLN A 64 3.66 -7.68 14.41
CA GLN A 64 3.77 -9.00 13.79
C GLN A 64 4.11 -8.88 12.30
N PHE A 65 5.20 -9.46 11.88
CA PHE A 65 5.60 -9.48 10.47
C PHE A 65 6.06 -10.88 10.07
N GLN A 66 6.08 -11.12 8.77
CA GLN A 66 6.59 -12.37 8.23
C GLN A 66 8.12 -12.31 8.17
N ALA A 67 8.75 -13.16 8.95
CA ALA A 67 10.21 -13.32 9.01
C ALA A 67 10.64 -14.59 8.29
N THR A 68 11.88 -14.57 7.80
CA THR A 68 12.54 -15.72 7.20
C THR A 68 13.65 -16.19 8.13
N ASP A 69 13.74 -17.49 8.34
CA ASP A 69 14.87 -18.13 9.00
C ASP A 69 16.06 -18.30 8.02
N PRO A 70 17.30 -18.31 8.50
CA PRO A 70 18.47 -18.56 7.67
C PRO A 70 18.47 -19.89 6.92
N ILE A 71 17.65 -20.85 7.32
CA ILE A 71 17.48 -22.09 6.55
C ILE A 71 16.45 -21.84 5.45
N PRO A 72 16.79 -22.03 4.17
CA PRO A 72 15.81 -21.98 3.09
C PRO A 72 14.63 -22.88 3.41
N TYR A 73 13.42 -22.36 3.18
CA TYR A 73 12.14 -23.04 3.41
C TYR A 73 11.57 -22.99 4.83
N GLN A 74 12.17 -22.23 5.73
CA GLN A 74 11.56 -21.96 7.03
C GLN A 74 11.28 -20.47 7.18
N GLY A 75 10.09 -20.17 7.61
CA GLY A 75 9.66 -18.83 7.92
C GLY A 75 8.46 -18.89 8.85
N GLY A 76 8.16 -17.78 9.45
CA GLY A 76 7.06 -17.66 10.38
C GLY A 76 6.75 -16.21 10.68
N VAL A 77 5.92 -15.99 11.67
CA VAL A 77 5.65 -14.67 12.22
C VAL A 77 6.64 -14.41 13.34
N ALA A 78 7.27 -13.25 13.31
CA ALA A 78 8.08 -12.70 14.39
C ALA A 78 7.52 -11.34 14.81
N ASN A 79 8.04 -10.78 15.89
CA ASN A 79 7.61 -9.50 16.40
C ASN A 79 8.75 -8.49 16.32
N ILE A 80 8.49 -7.32 15.72
CA ILE A 80 9.32 -6.14 15.87
C ILE A 80 8.93 -5.49 17.19
N PRO A 81 9.86 -5.24 18.13
CA PRO A 81 9.51 -4.80 19.47
C PRO A 81 8.73 -3.49 19.50
N GLU A 82 9.22 -2.47 18.78
CA GLU A 82 8.62 -1.15 18.73
C GLU A 82 8.69 -0.61 17.32
N SER A 83 7.60 -0.01 16.86
CA SER A 83 7.52 0.72 15.59
C SER A 83 6.44 1.78 15.67
N GLU A 84 6.59 2.82 14.87
CA GLU A 84 5.70 3.96 14.89
C GLU A 84 5.26 4.36 13.48
N MET A 85 4.09 4.98 13.43
CA MET A 85 3.54 5.56 12.21
C MET A 85 2.80 6.84 12.55
N SER A 86 3.01 7.89 11.78
CA SER A 86 2.26 9.12 11.91
C SER A 86 1.86 9.64 10.55
N GLY A 87 0.83 10.50 10.51
CA GLY A 87 0.39 11.01 9.22
C GLY A 87 -0.65 12.10 9.30
N ILE A 88 -0.97 12.59 8.10
CA ILE A 88 -2.01 13.60 7.86
C ILE A 88 -2.88 13.11 6.72
N GLU A 89 -4.19 13.13 6.91
CA GLU A 89 -5.18 12.90 5.89
C GLU A 89 -5.99 14.16 5.63
N ILE A 90 -6.21 14.50 4.37
CA ILE A 90 -6.98 15.66 3.93
C ILE A 90 -8.00 15.17 2.91
N GLU A 91 -9.26 15.41 3.20
CA GLU A 91 -10.37 15.23 2.27
C GLU A 91 -11.01 16.61 2.00
N PHE A 92 -11.19 16.94 0.75
CA PHE A 92 -11.84 18.18 0.36
C PHE A 92 -12.81 17.93 -0.79
N THR A 93 -14.03 18.42 -0.63
CA THR A 93 -15.06 18.41 -1.68
C THR A 93 -15.63 19.81 -1.83
N ALA A 94 -15.79 20.29 -3.06
CA ALA A 94 -16.41 21.56 -3.33
C ALA A 94 -17.29 21.55 -4.58
N LEU A 95 -18.49 22.08 -4.47
CA LEU A 95 -19.32 22.47 -5.59
C LEU A 95 -18.83 23.84 -6.11
N ALA A 96 -17.84 23.79 -7.03
CA ALA A 96 -17.19 24.99 -7.54
C ALA A 96 -18.14 25.90 -8.37
N THR A 97 -19.05 25.26 -9.08
CA THR A 97 -20.19 25.91 -9.77
C THR A 97 -21.40 25.00 -9.69
N ASP A 98 -22.55 25.40 -10.21
CA ASP A 98 -23.74 24.55 -10.23
C ASP A 98 -23.54 23.25 -11.06
N ASN A 99 -22.46 23.20 -11.86
CA ASN A 99 -22.16 22.11 -12.78
C ASN A 99 -20.80 21.42 -12.50
N ILE A 100 -19.97 21.95 -11.62
CA ILE A 100 -18.60 21.45 -11.38
C ILE A 100 -18.43 21.11 -9.92
N THR A 101 -18.13 19.85 -9.67
CA THR A 101 -17.69 19.35 -8.38
C THR A 101 -16.18 19.04 -8.44
N PHE A 102 -15.46 19.46 -7.42
CA PHE A 102 -14.05 19.13 -7.19
C PHE A 102 -13.94 18.28 -5.94
N ASP A 103 -13.25 17.15 -6.05
CA ASP A 103 -12.93 16.26 -4.93
C ASP A 103 -11.42 16.05 -4.86
N MET A 104 -10.88 16.02 -3.64
CA MET A 104 -9.46 15.80 -3.38
C MET A 104 -9.28 15.02 -2.09
N ASN A 105 -8.50 13.94 -2.17
CA ASN A 105 -8.05 13.15 -1.03
C ASN A 105 -6.52 13.10 -1.09
N LEU A 106 -5.87 13.50 0.01
CA LEU A 106 -4.42 13.46 0.16
C LEU A 106 -4.09 12.71 1.45
N GLY A 107 -3.07 11.84 1.38
CA GLY A 107 -2.49 11.17 2.53
C GLY A 107 -0.98 11.38 2.56
N PHE A 108 -0.45 11.68 3.72
CA PHE A 108 0.98 11.76 4.01
C PHE A 108 1.23 10.85 5.19
N ILE A 109 2.16 9.91 5.04
CA ILE A 109 2.50 8.94 6.07
C ILE A 109 4.01 8.92 6.25
N ASP A 110 4.42 8.91 7.50
CA ASP A 110 5.77 8.64 7.93
C ASP A 110 5.73 7.43 8.87
N SER A 111 6.61 6.45 8.66
CA SER A 111 6.61 5.23 9.44
C SER A 111 8.01 4.69 9.61
N GLU A 112 8.32 4.17 10.81
CA GLU A 112 9.63 3.57 11.06
C GLU A 112 9.58 2.45 12.11
N VAL A 113 10.57 1.57 12.05
CA VAL A 113 10.93 0.70 13.15
C VAL A 113 11.72 1.54 14.16
N SER A 114 11.22 1.66 15.39
CA SER A 114 11.80 2.54 16.43
C SER A 114 12.63 1.78 17.48
N SER A 115 12.94 0.50 17.23
CA SER A 115 13.76 -0.34 18.10
C SER A 115 14.86 -1.08 17.35
N ASP A 116 15.96 -1.38 18.05
CA ASP A 116 16.99 -2.25 17.51
C ASP A 116 16.45 -3.68 17.36
N PHE A 117 16.36 -4.13 16.13
CA PHE A 117 15.91 -5.47 15.79
C PHE A 117 16.64 -5.98 14.55
N GLU A 118 17.14 -7.20 14.61
CA GLU A 118 17.88 -7.83 13.51
C GLU A 118 16.98 -8.77 12.71
N VAL A 119 16.90 -8.53 11.40
CA VAL A 119 16.14 -9.33 10.45
C VAL A 119 17.06 -9.90 9.38
N LEU A 120 16.88 -11.18 9.06
CA LEU A 120 17.59 -11.78 7.93
C LEU A 120 17.01 -11.21 6.62
N ASP A 121 17.88 -10.66 5.77
CA ASP A 121 17.51 -10.43 4.37
C ASP A 121 17.73 -11.73 3.57
N ASN A 122 16.63 -12.41 3.24
CA ASN A 122 16.68 -13.67 2.50
C ASN A 122 17.21 -13.49 1.05
N VAL A 123 17.13 -12.29 0.49
CA VAL A 123 17.72 -11.98 -0.84
C VAL A 123 19.24 -12.01 -0.76
N LEU A 124 19.82 -11.35 0.25
CA LEU A 124 21.25 -11.42 0.51
C LEU A 124 21.67 -12.85 0.89
N ALA A 125 20.93 -13.49 1.77
CA ALA A 125 21.21 -14.86 2.19
C ALA A 125 21.22 -15.83 1.00
N PHE A 126 20.31 -15.68 0.06
CA PHE A 126 20.28 -16.51 -1.15
C PHE A 126 21.49 -16.27 -2.06
N GLN A 127 21.91 -15.03 -2.24
CA GLN A 127 23.11 -14.69 -3.03
C GLN A 127 24.36 -15.36 -2.46
N TYR A 128 24.48 -15.44 -1.14
CA TYR A 128 25.61 -16.10 -0.47
C TYR A 128 25.47 -17.62 -0.37
N PHE A 129 24.26 -18.16 -0.54
CA PHE A 129 24.01 -19.61 -0.44
C PHE A 129 24.80 -20.42 -1.48
N PHE A 130 25.01 -19.88 -2.66
CA PHE A 130 25.79 -20.49 -3.75
C PHE A 130 27.26 -20.07 -3.76
N GLY A 131 27.70 -19.23 -2.80
CA GLY A 131 29.09 -18.84 -2.61
C GLY A 131 29.83 -19.76 -1.65
N GLU A 132 31.16 -19.65 -1.61
CA GLU A 132 32.02 -20.48 -0.73
C GLU A 132 31.87 -20.16 0.78
N GLU A 133 31.18 -19.08 1.14
CA GLU A 133 30.96 -18.64 2.54
C GLU A 133 29.48 -18.69 2.91
N ALA A 134 28.97 -19.85 3.19
CA ALA A 134 27.58 -20.06 3.64
C ALA A 134 27.41 -19.74 5.15
N LEU A 135 27.90 -18.61 5.63
CA LEU A 135 27.71 -18.15 7.01
C LEU A 135 26.46 -17.28 7.09
N ARG A 136 25.32 -17.91 7.17
CA ARG A 136 23.98 -17.33 7.06
C ARG A 136 23.55 -16.45 8.24
N TYR A 137 24.23 -16.55 9.36
CA TYR A 137 23.92 -15.81 10.58
C TYR A 137 24.43 -14.37 10.56
N ASP A 138 25.47 -14.10 9.77
CA ASP A 138 26.08 -12.77 9.66
C ASP A 138 25.34 -11.85 8.65
N LEU A 139 24.24 -12.30 8.09
CA LEU A 139 23.45 -11.59 7.07
C LEU A 139 22.19 -10.94 7.65
N ARG A 140 22.10 -10.85 8.96
CA ARG A 140 21.07 -10.08 9.62
C ARG A 140 21.43 -8.62 9.64
N GLU A 141 20.44 -7.81 9.32
CA GLU A 141 20.58 -6.36 9.32
C GLU A 141 19.68 -5.78 10.41
N ASN A 142 20.20 -4.79 11.13
CA ASN A 142 19.39 -4.02 12.05
C ASN A 142 18.43 -3.15 11.24
N VAL A 143 17.13 -3.30 11.50
CA VAL A 143 16.06 -2.59 10.78
C VAL A 143 15.59 -1.33 11.51
N ASN A 144 16.26 -0.92 12.60
CA ASN A 144 15.96 0.34 13.27
C ASN A 144 16.07 1.53 12.31
N GLY A 145 15.05 2.38 12.24
CA GLY A 145 14.97 3.50 11.31
C GLY A 145 14.49 3.13 9.89
N ASN A 146 14.22 1.83 9.63
CA ASN A 146 13.64 1.43 8.36
C ASN A 146 12.14 1.73 8.30
N GLU A 147 11.66 2.10 7.12
CA GLU A 147 10.23 2.28 6.86
C GLU A 147 9.46 0.96 7.05
N LEU A 148 8.24 1.06 7.56
CA LEU A 148 7.34 -0.09 7.61
C LEU A 148 6.94 -0.53 6.20
N ALA A 149 6.73 -1.82 6.04
CA ALA A 149 6.38 -2.39 4.75
C ALA A 149 5.02 -1.89 4.24
N LYS A 150 4.97 -1.51 2.95
CA LYS A 150 3.74 -1.13 2.23
C LYS A 150 3.06 0.14 2.76
N THR A 151 3.84 1.08 3.24
CA THR A 151 3.40 2.40 3.71
C THR A 151 3.88 3.49 2.75
N PRO A 152 3.15 3.79 1.66
CA PRO A 152 3.54 4.89 0.77
C PRO A 152 3.59 6.21 1.53
N ASP A 153 4.66 6.98 1.34
CA ASP A 153 4.87 8.29 1.96
C ASP A 153 3.82 9.33 1.56
N PHE A 154 3.24 9.17 0.36
CA PHE A 154 2.26 10.09 -0.20
C PHE A 154 1.22 9.37 -1.05
N THR A 155 -0.04 9.78 -0.91
CA THR A 155 -1.12 9.37 -1.81
C THR A 155 -1.98 10.57 -2.17
N ALA A 156 -2.45 10.63 -3.42
CA ALA A 156 -3.39 11.63 -3.88
C ALA A 156 -4.42 11.03 -4.83
N ASP A 157 -5.67 11.40 -4.65
CA ASP A 157 -6.77 11.19 -5.58
C ASP A 157 -7.50 12.53 -5.76
N ILE A 158 -7.48 13.08 -6.96
CA ILE A 158 -8.08 14.36 -7.28
C ILE A 158 -9.00 14.16 -8.46
N SER A 159 -10.27 14.55 -8.33
CA SER A 159 -11.22 14.47 -9.41
C SER A 159 -11.98 15.76 -9.65
N ILE A 160 -12.35 15.98 -10.90
CA ILE A 160 -13.24 17.04 -11.35
C ILE A 160 -14.41 16.39 -12.08
N THR A 161 -15.61 16.59 -11.57
CA THR A 161 -16.84 16.13 -12.20
C THR A 161 -17.57 17.33 -12.78
N TYR A 162 -17.89 17.25 -14.07
CA TYR A 162 -18.73 18.21 -14.75
C TYR A 162 -20.06 17.55 -15.14
N GLU A 163 -21.17 18.12 -14.70
CA GLU A 163 -22.51 17.64 -14.98
C GLU A 163 -23.36 18.75 -15.58
N THR A 164 -24.06 18.46 -16.66
CA THR A 164 -24.97 19.45 -17.28
C THR A 164 -26.12 18.77 -18.01
N GLU A 165 -27.27 19.45 -18.04
CA GLU A 165 -28.37 19.11 -18.90
C GLU A 165 -28.22 19.83 -20.24
N LEU A 166 -28.19 19.07 -21.33
CA LEU A 166 -28.12 19.59 -22.69
C LEU A 166 -29.49 20.14 -23.14
N SER A 167 -29.49 21.06 -24.10
CA SER A 167 -30.71 21.65 -24.64
C SER A 167 -31.70 20.63 -25.25
N SER A 168 -31.18 19.43 -25.60
CA SER A 168 -32.00 18.26 -25.99
C SER A 168 -32.74 17.63 -24.81
N GLY A 169 -32.34 17.98 -23.56
CA GLY A 169 -32.81 17.38 -22.31
C GLY A 169 -32.16 16.04 -22.02
N ASN A 170 -31.02 15.74 -22.62
CA ASN A 170 -30.13 14.65 -22.25
C ASN A 170 -29.14 15.15 -21.19
N SER A 171 -28.62 14.27 -20.35
CA SER A 171 -27.61 14.65 -19.34
C SER A 171 -26.22 14.23 -19.79
N LEU A 172 -25.27 15.12 -19.61
CA LEU A 172 -23.85 14.86 -19.84
C LEU A 172 -23.11 14.91 -18.51
N THR A 173 -22.37 13.84 -18.22
CA THR A 173 -21.43 13.75 -17.07
C THR A 173 -20.03 13.50 -17.58
N SER A 174 -19.08 14.28 -17.13
CA SER A 174 -17.66 14.08 -17.46
C SER A 174 -16.84 14.06 -16.17
N VAL A 175 -15.98 13.07 -15.99
CA VAL A 175 -15.10 12.96 -14.84
C VAL A 175 -13.66 12.90 -15.32
N PHE A 176 -12.81 13.73 -14.73
CA PHE A 176 -11.36 13.68 -14.86
C PHE A 176 -10.79 13.34 -13.50
N GLN A 177 -9.91 12.34 -13.45
CA GLN A 177 -9.29 11.90 -12.21
C GLN A 177 -7.77 11.83 -12.40
N PHE A 178 -7.06 12.35 -11.41
CA PHE A 178 -5.63 12.19 -11.23
C PHE A 178 -5.39 11.38 -9.96
N VAL A 179 -4.61 10.31 -10.08
CA VAL A 179 -4.20 9.47 -8.94
C VAL A 179 -2.69 9.44 -8.89
N LYS A 180 -2.11 9.70 -7.73
CA LYS A 180 -0.70 9.50 -7.44
C LYS A 180 -0.54 8.63 -6.22
N ARG A 181 0.42 7.69 -6.28
CA ARG A 181 0.93 6.96 -5.14
C ARG A 181 2.44 7.19 -5.06
N GLY A 182 2.92 7.57 -3.88
CA GLY A 182 4.32 7.69 -3.56
C GLY A 182 5.06 6.35 -3.59
N GLU A 183 6.35 6.39 -3.47
CA GLU A 183 7.16 5.19 -3.32
C GLU A 183 6.95 4.55 -1.94
N PHE A 184 7.28 3.27 -1.82
CA PHE A 184 7.28 2.56 -0.54
C PHE A 184 8.20 1.35 -0.60
N MET A 185 8.56 0.83 0.57
CA MET A 185 9.27 -0.43 0.69
C MET A 185 8.30 -1.61 0.86
N GLN A 186 8.52 -2.70 0.13
CA GLN A 186 7.64 -3.88 0.23
C GLN A 186 7.92 -4.75 1.47
N ARG A 187 9.14 -4.68 2.03
CA ARG A 187 9.56 -5.40 3.24
C ARG A 187 10.26 -4.44 4.18
N VAL A 188 10.26 -4.81 5.47
CA VAL A 188 10.95 -4.06 6.53
C VAL A 188 12.48 -4.03 6.38
N ASN A 189 13.06 -4.95 5.60
CA ASN A 189 14.49 -4.94 5.27
C ASN A 189 14.92 -3.66 4.53
N ASN A 190 14.01 -3.04 3.81
CA ASN A 190 14.28 -1.84 3.01
C ASN A 190 15.48 -2.01 2.06
N ASN A 191 15.68 -3.20 1.51
CA ASN A 191 16.73 -3.47 0.54
C ASN A 191 16.41 -2.73 -0.78
N PRO A 192 17.15 -1.69 -1.14
CA PRO A 192 16.79 -0.82 -2.27
C PRO A 192 16.82 -1.52 -3.63
N SER A 193 17.50 -2.68 -3.70
CA SER A 193 17.61 -3.45 -4.95
C SER A 193 16.34 -4.21 -5.31
N VAL A 194 15.52 -4.57 -4.31
CA VAL A 194 14.35 -5.46 -4.49
C VAL A 194 13.10 -4.99 -3.75
N ASP A 195 13.23 -4.14 -2.73
CA ASP A 195 12.10 -3.75 -1.89
C ASP A 195 11.46 -2.44 -2.31
N LYS A 196 12.19 -1.59 -3.03
CA LYS A 196 11.70 -0.29 -3.44
C LYS A 196 10.65 -0.44 -4.54
N VAL A 197 9.42 -0.06 -4.24
CA VAL A 197 8.33 0.07 -5.21
C VAL A 197 8.22 1.55 -5.58
N PRO A 198 8.55 1.93 -6.82
CA PRO A 198 8.56 3.32 -7.25
C PRO A 198 7.20 3.98 -7.19
N ASP A 199 7.18 5.29 -7.09
CA ASP A 199 5.98 6.09 -7.27
C ASP A 199 5.41 5.96 -8.69
N TYR A 200 4.12 6.21 -8.83
CA TYR A 200 3.48 6.37 -10.13
C TYR A 200 2.34 7.37 -10.07
N GLN A 201 1.93 7.84 -11.25
CA GLN A 201 0.76 8.69 -11.40
C GLN A 201 -0.04 8.30 -12.65
N ILE A 202 -1.36 8.31 -12.53
CA ILE A 202 -2.26 8.00 -13.63
C ILE A 202 -3.33 9.07 -13.80
N PHE A 203 -3.78 9.23 -15.04
CA PHE A 203 -4.93 10.07 -15.40
C PHE A 203 -6.02 9.18 -15.97
N ASN A 204 -7.22 9.34 -15.43
CA ASN A 204 -8.42 8.68 -15.89
C ASN A 204 -9.42 9.72 -16.39
N MET A 205 -10.23 9.32 -17.36
CA MET A 205 -11.33 10.15 -17.85
C MET A 205 -12.56 9.27 -18.15
N SER A 206 -13.74 9.77 -17.83
CA SER A 206 -14.98 9.20 -18.33
C SER A 206 -15.91 10.29 -18.82
N VAL A 207 -16.68 9.97 -19.87
CA VAL A 207 -17.75 10.83 -20.40
C VAL A 207 -18.98 9.96 -20.60
N GLY A 208 -20.04 10.29 -19.89
CA GLY A 208 -21.35 9.63 -19.96
C GLY A 208 -22.40 10.56 -20.56
N LEU A 209 -23.24 10.01 -21.42
CA LEU A 209 -24.38 10.68 -22.02
C LEU A 209 -25.65 9.85 -21.76
N ASP A 210 -26.56 10.39 -20.95
CA ASP A 210 -27.83 9.79 -20.65
C ASP A 210 -28.93 10.41 -21.54
N PHE A 211 -29.57 9.60 -22.35
CA PHE A 211 -30.63 10.01 -23.24
C PHE A 211 -32.03 9.86 -22.57
N LYS A 212 -32.95 10.71 -22.94
CA LYS A 212 -34.34 10.69 -22.43
C LYS A 212 -35.09 9.39 -22.63
N ASN A 213 -34.64 8.53 -23.53
CA ASN A 213 -35.27 7.27 -23.89
C ASN A 213 -34.67 6.07 -23.16
N ASP A 214 -34.15 6.28 -21.93
CA ASP A 214 -33.55 5.26 -21.09
C ASP A 214 -32.26 4.59 -21.66
N LEU A 215 -31.66 5.22 -22.66
CA LEU A 215 -30.37 4.81 -23.23
C LEU A 215 -29.25 5.60 -22.57
N SER A 216 -28.17 4.94 -22.25
CA SER A 216 -26.91 5.59 -21.76
C SER A 216 -25.72 5.12 -22.58
N LEU A 217 -24.82 6.03 -22.89
CA LEU A 217 -23.57 5.77 -23.58
C LEU A 217 -22.41 6.34 -22.75
N ASP A 218 -21.49 5.47 -22.36
CA ASP A 218 -20.28 5.87 -21.64
C ASP A 218 -19.03 5.59 -22.49
N PHE A 219 -18.13 6.53 -22.47
CA PHE A 219 -16.74 6.38 -22.91
C PHE A 219 -15.82 6.50 -21.69
N ILE A 220 -14.92 5.53 -21.52
CA ILE A 220 -14.05 5.43 -20.36
C ILE A 220 -12.61 5.21 -20.85
N LEU A 221 -11.70 6.07 -20.39
CA LEU A 221 -10.29 6.01 -20.62
C LEU A 221 -9.58 5.90 -19.27
N LEU A 222 -8.96 4.75 -19.00
CA LEU A 222 -8.16 4.53 -17.81
C LEU A 222 -6.68 4.52 -18.18
N ASN A 223 -5.85 5.03 -17.25
CA ASN A 223 -4.41 5.15 -17.44
C ASN A 223 -4.08 5.82 -18.80
N ALA A 224 -4.57 7.03 -19.00
CA ALA A 224 -4.45 7.75 -20.28
C ALA A 224 -2.99 7.95 -20.74
N GLY A 225 -2.06 8.07 -19.78
CA GLY A 225 -0.63 8.19 -20.02
C GLY A 225 0.06 6.89 -20.43
N ASP A 226 -0.63 5.74 -20.30
CA ASP A 226 -0.02 4.40 -20.47
C ASP A 226 1.18 4.19 -19.54
N GLU A 227 1.02 4.61 -18.27
CA GLU A 227 2.04 4.50 -17.24
C GLU A 227 2.28 3.04 -16.86
N ASP A 228 3.54 2.63 -16.79
CA ASP A 228 3.97 1.30 -16.37
C ASP A 228 4.26 1.27 -14.85
N GLY A 229 3.31 1.73 -14.03
CA GLY A 229 3.47 1.77 -12.57
C GLY A 229 3.48 0.39 -11.94
N LEU A 230 4.29 0.20 -10.90
CA LEU A 230 4.24 -1.00 -10.06
C LEU A 230 3.20 -0.81 -8.96
N ASN A 231 2.20 -1.70 -8.91
CA ASN A 231 1.21 -1.72 -7.84
C ASN A 231 1.78 -2.33 -6.56
N SER A 232 2.54 -3.41 -6.70
CA SER A 232 3.12 -4.15 -5.59
C SER A 232 4.34 -4.94 -6.06
N ALA A 233 5.15 -5.34 -5.09
CA ALA A 233 6.18 -6.34 -5.26
C ALA A 233 6.07 -7.37 -4.13
N MET A 234 6.50 -8.59 -4.35
CA MET A 234 6.54 -9.64 -3.36
C MET A 234 7.77 -10.50 -3.56
N THR A 235 8.62 -10.57 -2.54
CA THR A 235 9.78 -11.45 -2.55
C THR A 235 9.41 -12.78 -1.90
N ASP A 236 9.77 -13.89 -2.57
CA ASP A 236 9.61 -15.23 -2.03
C ASP A 236 10.47 -15.39 -0.78
N VAL A 237 9.83 -15.62 0.35
CA VAL A 237 10.49 -15.77 1.65
C VAL A 237 11.02 -17.17 1.90
N PHE A 238 10.59 -18.16 1.14
CA PHE A 238 10.87 -19.57 1.39
C PHE A 238 11.79 -20.23 0.36
N GLY A 239 11.92 -19.67 -0.81
CA GLY A 239 12.58 -20.34 -1.92
C GLY A 239 13.86 -19.65 -2.34
N VAL A 240 13.86 -19.23 -3.58
CA VAL A 240 15.01 -18.65 -4.27
C VAL A 240 15.12 -17.13 -4.12
N ALA A 241 14.38 -16.54 -3.20
CA ALA A 241 14.30 -15.09 -2.99
C ALA A 241 13.95 -14.32 -4.28
N ALA A 242 13.17 -14.93 -5.16
CA ALA A 242 12.71 -14.29 -6.37
C ALA A 242 11.67 -13.21 -6.04
N THR A 243 11.79 -12.04 -6.68
CA THR A 243 10.84 -10.96 -6.52
C THR A 243 9.86 -10.94 -7.67
N GLY A 244 8.59 -11.17 -7.39
CA GLY A 244 7.48 -10.97 -8.32
C GLY A 244 7.03 -9.51 -8.31
N LEU A 245 6.72 -8.97 -9.49
CA LEU A 245 6.26 -7.60 -9.67
C LEU A 245 4.83 -7.60 -10.20
N GLU A 246 3.97 -6.82 -9.58
CA GLU A 246 2.60 -6.60 -10.03
C GLU A 246 2.49 -5.19 -10.62
N TYR A 247 2.20 -5.11 -11.90
CA TYR A 247 1.99 -3.84 -12.59
C TYR A 247 0.53 -3.39 -12.52
N ILE A 248 0.31 -2.08 -12.53
CA ILE A 248 -1.03 -1.53 -12.77
C ILE A 248 -1.50 -1.90 -14.18
N PRO A 249 -2.82 -1.95 -14.43
CA PRO A 249 -3.33 -2.18 -15.77
C PRO A 249 -2.82 -1.12 -16.76
N PRO A 250 -2.44 -1.52 -17.98
CA PRO A 250 -2.07 -0.56 -19.05
C PRO A 250 -3.27 0.28 -19.42
N ARG A 251 -3.05 1.27 -20.31
CA ARG A 251 -4.14 2.10 -20.83
C ARG A 251 -5.31 1.26 -21.35
N GLN A 252 -6.50 1.57 -20.88
CA GLN A 252 -7.73 0.89 -21.26
C GLN A 252 -8.71 1.90 -21.86
N ILE A 253 -9.29 1.57 -22.99
CA ILE A 253 -10.36 2.33 -23.63
C ILE A 253 -11.59 1.44 -23.70
N MET A 254 -12.66 1.91 -23.11
CA MET A 254 -13.92 1.15 -23.03
C MET A 254 -15.10 2.01 -23.49
N THR A 255 -16.08 1.39 -24.11
CA THR A 255 -17.37 1.99 -24.40
C THR A 255 -18.46 1.08 -23.87
N ARG A 256 -19.39 1.66 -23.12
CA ARG A 256 -20.53 0.95 -22.57
C ARG A 256 -21.83 1.57 -23.10
N LEU A 257 -22.68 0.74 -23.66
CA LEU A 257 -24.04 1.09 -24.03
C LEU A 257 -25.00 0.38 -23.10
N SER A 258 -25.90 1.10 -22.45
CA SER A 258 -26.87 0.56 -21.50
C SER A 258 -28.27 1.01 -21.89
N TYR A 259 -29.26 0.13 -21.68
CA TYR A 259 -30.66 0.45 -21.86
C TYR A 259 -31.45 -0.07 -20.66
N LYS A 260 -32.30 0.79 -20.11
CA LYS A 260 -33.16 0.44 -18.97
C LYS A 260 -34.55 0.12 -19.47
N PHE A 261 -35.05 -1.11 -19.19
CA PHE A 261 -36.38 -1.59 -19.59
C PHE A 261 -37.45 -1.16 -18.61
#